data_5501448f46ee417c71020e5bf01d740d
#
_entry.id   5501448f46ee417c71020e5bf01d740d
#
_cell.length_a   1.000
_cell.length_b   1.000
_cell.length_c   1.000
_cell.angle_alpha   90.00
_cell.angle_beta   90.00
_cell.angle_gamma   90.00
#
_symmetry.space_group_name_H-M   'P 1'
#
loop_
_entity.id
_entity.type
_entity.pdbx_description
1 polymer ?
#
loop_
_entity_poly.entity_id
_entity_poly.type
_entity_poly.pdbx_seq_one_letter_code
_entity_poly.pdbx_strand_id
1 'polypeptide(L)'
;HLYCSSYVKSKFYKKGIDIKNNLIFLDIGYERSSALFFNNNKFQFLNSIPIGGNNITKDISKVLKLDINYSEEIKIKFSQKENEISFNKVSANEINLYSEISEKNIPIDLLKQIIEARVNEIIDIVVTQNNYFQNLNSSEKPKIIFIGSGSKLLPNVNHFNFKNFFSE
;
A
#
# COMPACT_ATOMS: atom_id res chain seq x y z
N HIS A 1 4.35 20.38 -20.92
CA HIS A 1 5.01 19.12 -20.54
C HIS A 1 4.03 18.25 -19.77
N LEU A 2 3.83 17.00 -20.21
CA LEU A 2 3.04 16.01 -19.49
C LEU A 2 3.98 15.23 -18.56
N TYR A 3 3.61 15.13 -17.28
CA TYR A 3 4.35 14.35 -16.28
C TYR A 3 3.47 13.25 -15.70
N CYS A 4 4.05 12.08 -15.44
CA CYS A 4 3.39 11.03 -14.70
C CYS A 4 3.13 11.51 -13.25
N SER A 5 1.89 11.39 -12.78
CA SER A 5 1.49 11.86 -11.43
C SER A 5 2.33 11.23 -10.31
N SER A 6 2.59 9.93 -10.40
CA SER A 6 3.42 9.20 -9.43
C SER A 6 4.86 9.74 -9.39
N TYR A 7 5.42 10.12 -10.56
CA TYR A 7 6.75 10.73 -10.63
C TYR A 7 6.78 12.10 -9.94
N VAL A 8 5.77 12.94 -10.17
CA VAL A 8 5.66 14.25 -9.50
C VAL A 8 5.55 14.07 -7.98
N LYS A 9 4.69 13.18 -7.51
CA LYS A 9 4.58 12.84 -6.09
C LYS A 9 5.94 12.39 -5.52
N SER A 10 6.64 11.49 -6.20
CA SER A 10 7.95 11.00 -5.74
C SER A 10 8.97 12.13 -5.58
N LYS A 11 8.98 13.11 -6.50
CA LYS A 11 9.84 14.31 -6.40
C LYS A 11 9.53 15.16 -5.18
N PHE A 12 8.24 15.27 -4.81
CA PHE A 12 7.83 16.00 -3.62
C PHE A 12 8.31 15.31 -2.35
N TYR A 13 8.05 14.00 -2.22
CA TYR A 13 8.45 13.22 -1.05
C TYR A 13 9.96 13.02 -0.94
N LYS A 14 10.68 13.12 -2.05
CA LYS A 14 12.14 13.00 -2.08
C LYS A 14 12.86 14.19 -1.44
N LYS A 15 12.21 15.36 -1.33
CA LYS A 15 12.79 16.53 -0.70
C LYS A 15 13.13 16.24 0.76
N GLY A 16 14.41 16.31 1.13
CA GLY A 16 14.89 16.05 2.50
C GLY A 16 15.26 14.60 2.79
N ILE A 17 15.16 13.68 1.83
CA ILE A 17 15.65 12.30 1.97
C ILE A 17 16.99 12.20 1.25
N ASP A 18 18.06 11.96 2.03
CA ASP A 18 19.37 11.61 1.45
C ASP A 18 19.35 10.15 1.00
N ILE A 19 19.28 9.95 -0.32
CA ILE A 19 19.17 8.63 -0.93
C ILE A 19 20.57 8.21 -1.38
N LYS A 20 21.30 7.58 -0.49
CA LYS A 20 22.62 6.99 -0.84
C LYS A 20 22.50 5.64 -1.54
N ASN A 21 21.37 4.95 -1.38
CA ASN A 21 21.15 3.58 -1.83
C ASN A 21 19.89 3.47 -2.70
N ASN A 22 19.47 2.24 -2.98
CA ASN A 22 18.26 1.95 -3.74
C ASN A 22 17.00 2.40 -2.97
N LEU A 23 16.13 3.16 -3.63
CA LEU A 23 14.85 3.62 -3.09
C LEU A 23 13.72 3.33 -4.07
N ILE A 24 12.61 2.83 -3.53
CA ILE A 24 11.37 2.59 -4.26
C ILE A 24 10.29 3.50 -3.68
N PHE A 25 9.64 4.31 -4.54
CA PHE A 25 8.34 4.90 -4.19
C PHE A 25 7.24 4.03 -4.76
N LEU A 26 6.39 3.47 -3.91
CA LEU A 26 5.23 2.69 -4.30
C LEU A 26 3.97 3.53 -4.13
N ASP A 27 3.42 3.99 -5.27
CA ASP A 27 2.19 4.77 -5.34
C ASP A 27 1.00 3.82 -5.58
N ILE A 28 0.21 3.57 -4.53
CA ILE A 28 -1.03 2.80 -4.64
C ILE A 28 -2.18 3.78 -4.83
N GLY A 29 -2.65 3.89 -6.07
CA GLY A 29 -3.83 4.68 -6.41
C GLY A 29 -5.12 3.87 -6.37
N TYR A 30 -6.22 4.46 -6.84
CA TYR A 30 -7.53 3.79 -6.87
C TYR A 30 -7.58 2.70 -7.94
N GLU A 31 -7.25 3.00 -9.20
CA GLU A 31 -7.29 2.07 -10.33
C GLU A 31 -5.93 1.45 -10.67
N ARG A 32 -4.84 2.03 -10.19
CA ARG A 32 -3.49 1.72 -10.65
C ARG A 32 -2.50 1.85 -9.52
N SER A 33 -1.51 0.95 -9.53
CA SER A 33 -0.32 1.06 -8.68
C SER A 33 0.94 1.23 -9.52
N SER A 34 1.89 2.01 -9.02
CA SER A 34 3.13 2.31 -9.73
C SER A 34 4.30 2.29 -8.77
N ALA A 35 5.40 1.62 -9.15
CA ALA A 35 6.66 1.67 -8.45
C ALA A 35 7.69 2.48 -9.23
N LEU A 36 8.30 3.45 -8.55
CA LEU A 36 9.35 4.29 -9.10
C LEU A 36 10.66 3.98 -8.40
N PHE A 37 11.67 3.70 -9.19
CA PHE A 37 12.97 3.23 -8.74
C PHE A 37 14.00 4.32 -8.85
N PHE A 38 14.74 4.54 -7.77
CA PHE A 38 15.84 5.47 -7.69
C PHE A 38 17.08 4.75 -7.16
N ASN A 39 18.23 5.03 -7.77
CA ASN A 39 19.54 4.62 -7.29
C ASN A 39 20.42 5.86 -7.19
N ASN A 40 21.10 6.04 -6.06
CA ASN A 40 21.97 7.20 -5.82
C ASN A 40 21.33 8.51 -6.28
N ASN A 41 20.09 8.73 -5.84
CA ASN A 41 19.31 9.93 -6.14
C ASN A 41 18.85 10.10 -7.60
N LYS A 42 19.19 9.19 -8.51
CA LYS A 42 18.81 9.22 -9.92
C LYS A 42 17.62 8.31 -10.17
N PHE A 43 16.62 8.83 -10.90
CA PHE A 43 15.51 8.03 -11.38
C PHE A 43 16.02 6.99 -12.39
N GLN A 44 15.64 5.74 -12.21
CA GLN A 44 16.02 4.63 -13.07
C GLN A 44 14.88 4.26 -14.02
N PHE A 45 13.75 3.84 -13.47
CA PHE A 45 12.58 3.47 -14.24
C PHE A 45 11.30 3.49 -13.39
N LEU A 46 10.17 3.33 -14.08
CA LEU A 46 8.84 3.20 -13.50
C LEU A 46 8.20 1.91 -14.01
N ASN A 47 7.62 1.14 -13.09
CA ASN A 47 6.72 0.05 -13.40
C ASN A 47 5.31 0.42 -12.94
N SER A 48 4.28 0.09 -13.74
CA SER A 48 2.89 0.43 -13.41
C SER A 48 1.94 -0.67 -13.85
N ILE A 49 1.00 -1.04 -12.97
CA ILE A 49 0.01 -2.07 -13.19
C ILE A 49 -1.41 -1.52 -13.02
N PRO A 50 -2.42 -2.04 -13.73
CA PRO A 50 -3.81 -1.62 -13.61
C PRO A 50 -4.52 -2.33 -12.43
N ILE A 51 -3.87 -2.35 -11.27
CA ILE A 51 -4.39 -2.90 -10.02
C ILE A 51 -4.17 -1.85 -8.93
N GLY A 52 -5.23 -1.52 -8.18
CA GLY A 52 -5.19 -0.50 -7.14
C GLY A 52 -6.24 -0.71 -6.06
N GLY A 53 -6.57 0.33 -5.32
CA GLY A 53 -7.53 0.30 -4.21
C GLY A 53 -8.93 -0.19 -4.58
N ASN A 54 -9.35 0.03 -5.83
CA ASN A 54 -10.63 -0.48 -6.35
C ASN A 54 -10.67 -2.02 -6.39
N ASN A 55 -9.54 -2.67 -6.67
CA ASN A 55 -9.46 -4.12 -6.64
C ASN A 55 -9.64 -4.66 -5.21
N ILE A 56 -9.08 -3.97 -4.20
CA ILE A 56 -9.31 -4.30 -2.79
C ILE A 56 -10.80 -4.20 -2.45
N THR A 57 -11.48 -3.13 -2.89
CA THR A 57 -12.92 -2.95 -2.68
C THR A 57 -13.74 -4.09 -3.29
N LYS A 58 -13.40 -4.49 -4.52
CA LYS A 58 -14.04 -5.63 -5.20
C LYS A 58 -13.82 -6.95 -4.47
N ASP A 59 -12.63 -7.17 -3.91
CA ASP A 59 -12.33 -8.37 -3.12
C ASP A 59 -13.15 -8.40 -1.83
N ILE A 60 -13.23 -7.28 -1.11
CA ILE A 60 -14.06 -7.14 0.09
C ILE A 60 -15.52 -7.45 -0.25
N SER A 61 -16.06 -6.81 -1.31
CA SER A 61 -17.43 -7.02 -1.77
C SER A 61 -17.71 -8.49 -2.07
N LYS A 62 -16.80 -9.14 -2.80
CA LYS A 62 -16.95 -10.54 -3.22
C LYS A 62 -16.86 -11.53 -2.05
N VAL A 63 -15.87 -11.37 -1.19
CA VAL A 63 -15.60 -12.32 -0.10
C VAL A 63 -16.62 -12.18 1.03
N LEU A 64 -16.95 -10.94 1.39
CA LEU A 64 -17.90 -10.64 2.46
C LEU A 64 -19.35 -10.56 1.97
N LYS A 65 -19.59 -10.70 0.65
CA LYS A 65 -20.92 -10.59 0.01
C LYS A 65 -21.63 -9.28 0.34
N LEU A 66 -20.89 -8.18 0.32
CA LEU A 66 -21.36 -6.84 0.61
C LEU A 66 -21.58 -6.02 -0.68
N ASP A 67 -22.44 -5.01 -0.60
CA ASP A 67 -22.51 -4.01 -1.65
C ASP A 67 -21.17 -3.31 -1.87
N ILE A 68 -20.90 -2.93 -3.12
CA ILE A 68 -19.60 -2.36 -3.51
C ILE A 68 -19.32 -1.01 -2.83
N ASN A 69 -20.34 -0.16 -2.69
CA ASN A 69 -20.19 1.15 -2.07
C ASN A 69 -19.93 0.99 -0.57
N TYR A 70 -20.63 0.06 0.07
CA TYR A 70 -20.41 -0.27 1.47
C TYR A 70 -19.03 -0.89 1.70
N SER A 71 -18.55 -1.72 0.77
CA SER A 71 -17.20 -2.28 0.81
C SER A 71 -16.12 -1.20 0.72
N GLU A 72 -16.32 -0.17 -0.10
CA GLU A 72 -15.43 0.99 -0.18
C GLU A 72 -15.43 1.78 1.13
N GLU A 73 -16.60 2.01 1.71
CA GLU A 73 -16.75 2.71 2.98
C GLU A 73 -16.02 1.99 4.12
N ILE A 74 -16.22 0.68 4.26
CA ILE A 74 -15.55 -0.14 5.28
C ILE A 74 -14.04 -0.10 5.09
N LYS A 75 -13.55 -0.24 3.86
CA LYS A 75 -12.12 -0.16 3.54
C LYS A 75 -11.52 1.17 4.00
N ILE A 76 -12.20 2.28 3.72
CA ILE A 76 -11.75 3.63 4.12
C ILE A 76 -11.73 3.77 5.64
N LYS A 77 -12.81 3.37 6.31
CA LYS A 77 -12.92 3.42 7.78
C LYS A 77 -11.84 2.55 8.44
N PHE A 78 -11.60 1.35 7.92
CA PHE A 78 -10.53 0.47 8.41
C PHE A 78 -9.16 1.14 8.30
N SER A 79 -8.84 1.77 7.16
CA SER A 79 -7.55 2.45 6.94
C SER A 79 -7.33 3.64 7.89
N GLN A 80 -8.37 4.39 8.22
CA GLN A 80 -8.31 5.52 9.15
C GLN A 80 -7.99 5.04 10.56
N LYS A 81 -8.65 3.97 11.01
CA LYS A 81 -8.49 3.41 12.34
C LYS A 81 -7.10 2.83 12.58
N GLU A 82 -6.59 2.03 11.68
CA GLU A 82 -5.25 1.45 11.81
C GLU A 82 -4.16 2.53 11.91
N ASN A 83 -4.39 3.70 11.29
CA ASN A 83 -3.50 4.83 11.43
C ASN A 83 -3.64 5.55 12.80
N GLU A 84 -4.84 5.59 13.38
CA GLU A 84 -5.11 6.23 14.68
C GLU A 84 -4.53 5.41 15.85
N ILE A 85 -4.65 4.09 15.82
CA ILE A 85 -4.05 3.19 16.82
C ILE A 85 -2.53 3.37 16.91
N SER A 86 -1.89 3.66 15.76
CA SER A 86 -0.44 3.95 15.72
C SER A 86 -0.05 5.24 16.44
N PHE A 87 -1.01 6.14 16.73
CA PHE A 87 -0.78 7.43 17.38
C PHE A 87 -1.32 7.54 18.81
N ASN A 88 -1.72 6.43 19.45
CA ASN A 88 -2.22 6.39 20.85
C ASN A 88 -3.39 7.36 21.17
N LYS A 89 -4.24 7.67 20.18
CA LYS A 89 -5.45 8.45 20.41
C LYS A 89 -6.70 7.60 20.18
N VAL A 90 -7.22 7.06 21.27
CA VAL A 90 -8.56 6.42 21.29
C VAL A 90 -9.60 7.53 21.17
N SER A 91 -10.30 7.61 20.03
CA SER A 91 -11.34 8.60 19.83
C SER A 91 -12.76 7.98 19.90
N ALA A 92 -13.76 8.80 20.25
CA ALA A 92 -15.16 8.37 20.34
C ALA A 92 -15.72 7.76 19.04
N ASN A 93 -15.09 8.02 17.89
CA ASN A 93 -15.46 7.43 16.59
C ASN A 93 -15.11 5.94 16.47
N GLU A 94 -14.23 5.42 17.33
CA GLU A 94 -13.84 4.01 17.33
C GLU A 94 -15.01 3.10 17.74
N ILE A 95 -15.85 3.56 18.65
CA ILE A 95 -17.02 2.81 19.14
C ILE A 95 -17.99 2.59 17.99
N ASN A 96 -18.19 3.57 17.10
CA ASN A 96 -19.11 3.47 15.97
C ASN A 96 -18.71 2.45 14.91
N LEU A 97 -17.41 2.35 14.55
CA LEU A 97 -16.98 1.40 13.53
C LEU A 97 -17.13 -0.06 14.00
N TYR A 98 -16.75 -0.34 15.26
CA TYR A 98 -16.90 -1.69 15.82
C TYR A 98 -18.37 -2.05 16.02
N SER A 99 -19.23 -1.10 16.41
CA SER A 99 -20.67 -1.36 16.51
C SER A 99 -21.28 -1.66 15.14
N GLU A 100 -20.99 -0.88 14.10
CA GLU A 100 -21.49 -1.12 12.74
C GLU A 100 -20.97 -2.45 12.15
N ILE A 101 -19.68 -2.76 12.34
CA ILE A 101 -19.08 -4.02 11.89
C ILE A 101 -19.64 -5.19 12.70
N SER A 102 -19.85 -5.01 14.01
CA SER A 102 -20.43 -6.02 14.89
C SER A 102 -21.91 -6.25 14.59
N GLU A 103 -22.69 -5.21 14.35
CA GLU A 103 -24.11 -5.32 13.96
C GLU A 103 -24.31 -6.11 12.66
N LYS A 104 -23.36 -6.01 11.71
CA LYS A 104 -23.38 -6.74 10.45
C LYS A 104 -22.56 -8.05 10.48
N ASN A 105 -22.07 -8.45 11.65
CA ASN A 105 -21.26 -9.67 11.84
C ASN A 105 -20.06 -9.78 10.87
N ILE A 106 -19.41 -8.67 10.57
CA ILE A 106 -18.24 -8.68 9.67
C ILE A 106 -16.99 -9.04 10.48
N PRO A 107 -16.30 -10.15 10.15
CA PRO A 107 -15.07 -10.52 10.85
C PRO A 107 -13.93 -9.55 10.49
N ILE A 108 -13.48 -8.76 11.46
CA ILE A 108 -12.40 -7.77 11.26
C ILE A 108 -11.11 -8.44 10.78
N ASP A 109 -10.76 -9.60 11.34
CA ASP A 109 -9.57 -10.34 10.94
C ASP A 109 -9.64 -10.80 9.48
N LEU A 110 -10.82 -11.20 9.01
CA LEU A 110 -11.01 -11.56 7.60
C LEU A 110 -10.89 -10.33 6.69
N LEU A 111 -11.47 -9.19 7.09
CA LEU A 111 -11.32 -7.93 6.35
C LEU A 111 -9.84 -7.54 6.22
N LYS A 112 -9.09 -7.64 7.32
CA LYS A 112 -7.64 -7.40 7.34
C LYS A 112 -6.90 -8.34 6.38
N GLN A 113 -7.16 -9.63 6.44
CA GLN A 113 -6.56 -10.63 5.55
C GLN A 113 -6.83 -10.35 4.07
N ILE A 114 -8.06 -9.93 3.71
CA ILE A 114 -8.42 -9.57 2.33
C ILE A 114 -7.56 -8.39 1.85
N ILE A 115 -7.46 -7.34 2.67
CA ILE A 115 -6.70 -6.14 2.33
C ILE A 115 -5.21 -6.49 2.18
N GLU A 116 -4.64 -7.19 3.15
CA GLU A 116 -3.23 -7.59 3.15
C GLU A 116 -2.89 -8.50 1.96
N ALA A 117 -3.74 -9.45 1.62
CA ALA A 117 -3.51 -10.35 0.49
C ALA A 117 -3.40 -9.57 -0.83
N ARG A 118 -4.32 -8.61 -1.07
CA ARG A 118 -4.28 -7.80 -2.30
C ARG A 118 -3.11 -6.83 -2.32
N VAL A 119 -2.76 -6.24 -1.20
CA VAL A 119 -1.60 -5.35 -1.11
C VAL A 119 -0.30 -6.13 -1.36
N ASN A 120 -0.17 -7.32 -0.79
CA ASN A 120 0.98 -8.20 -1.03
C ASN A 120 1.10 -8.57 -2.51
N GLU A 121 0.01 -8.91 -3.17
CA GLU A 121 0.00 -9.19 -4.60
C GLU A 121 0.43 -7.96 -5.43
N ILE A 122 -0.05 -6.76 -5.09
CA ILE A 122 0.39 -5.52 -5.76
C ILE A 122 1.91 -5.36 -5.61
N ILE A 123 2.44 -5.54 -4.41
CA ILE A 123 3.88 -5.42 -4.14
C ILE A 123 4.65 -6.48 -4.94
N ASP A 124 4.18 -7.72 -4.91
CA ASP A 124 4.82 -8.81 -5.63
C ASP A 124 4.94 -8.51 -7.13
N ILE A 125 3.83 -8.17 -7.78
CA ILE A 125 3.82 -7.91 -9.22
C ILE A 125 4.66 -6.67 -9.59
N VAL A 126 4.55 -5.59 -8.81
CA VAL A 126 5.18 -4.31 -9.18
C VAL A 126 6.66 -4.27 -8.83
N VAL A 127 7.06 -4.96 -7.78
CA VAL A 127 8.44 -4.94 -7.26
C VAL A 127 9.17 -6.23 -7.60
N THR A 128 8.70 -7.38 -7.13
CA THR A 128 9.49 -8.62 -7.15
C THR A 128 9.57 -9.26 -8.52
N GLN A 129 8.51 -9.18 -9.33
CA GLN A 129 8.50 -9.73 -10.70
C GLN A 129 9.25 -8.84 -11.70
N ASN A 130 9.87 -7.75 -11.24
CA ASN A 130 10.63 -6.88 -12.10
C ASN A 130 12.09 -7.36 -12.23
N ASN A 131 12.52 -7.65 -13.46
CA ASN A 131 13.86 -8.15 -13.78
C ASN A 131 15.00 -7.27 -13.24
N TYR A 132 14.76 -5.97 -13.04
CA TYR A 132 15.77 -5.08 -12.47
C TYR A 132 16.10 -5.46 -11.03
N PHE A 133 15.10 -5.88 -10.22
CA PHE A 133 15.34 -6.30 -8.83
C PHE A 133 15.98 -7.66 -8.71
N GLN A 134 15.66 -8.57 -9.63
CA GLN A 134 16.28 -9.89 -9.67
C GLN A 134 17.81 -9.81 -9.92
N ASN A 135 18.27 -8.70 -10.51
CA ASN A 135 19.66 -8.46 -10.81
C ASN A 135 20.37 -7.52 -9.81
N LEU A 136 19.66 -7.00 -8.79
CA LEU A 136 20.30 -6.23 -7.74
C LEU A 136 21.10 -7.17 -6.84
N ASN A 137 22.41 -6.94 -6.75
CA ASN A 137 23.27 -7.65 -5.81
C ASN A 137 22.69 -7.52 -4.40
N SER A 138 22.50 -8.63 -3.73
CA SER A 138 21.80 -8.83 -2.46
C SER A 138 22.32 -8.03 -1.26
N SER A 139 23.43 -7.31 -1.39
CA SER A 139 24.05 -6.55 -0.30
C SER A 139 23.30 -5.27 0.11
N GLU A 140 22.44 -4.71 -0.74
CA GLU A 140 21.74 -3.46 -0.47
C GLU A 140 20.24 -3.59 -0.74
N LYS A 141 19.47 -3.98 0.29
CA LYS A 141 17.99 -4.02 0.21
C LYS A 141 17.44 -2.62 -0.03
N PRO A 142 16.55 -2.45 -1.03
CA PRO A 142 15.97 -1.15 -1.30
C PRO A 142 15.07 -0.69 -0.14
N LYS A 143 15.11 0.60 0.17
CA LYS A 143 14.11 1.22 1.04
C LYS A 143 12.83 1.45 0.25
N ILE A 144 11.67 1.04 0.77
CA ILE A 144 10.38 1.27 0.13
C ILE A 144 9.64 2.37 0.89
N ILE A 145 9.13 3.36 0.16
CA ILE A 145 8.28 4.43 0.68
C ILE A 145 6.94 4.35 -0.02
N PHE A 146 5.90 4.12 0.76
CA PHE A 146 4.53 4.10 0.27
C PHE A 146 3.98 5.51 0.14
N ILE A 147 3.36 5.80 -1.00
CA ILE A 147 2.71 7.08 -1.29
C ILE A 147 1.33 6.83 -1.92
N GLY A 148 0.53 7.89 -2.05
CA GLY A 148 -0.84 7.77 -2.56
C GLY A 148 -1.87 7.42 -1.48
N SER A 149 -3.14 7.40 -1.87
CA SER A 149 -4.26 7.15 -0.94
C SER A 149 -4.24 5.73 -0.38
N GLY A 150 -3.83 4.74 -1.19
CA GLY A 150 -3.75 3.35 -0.78
C GLY A 150 -2.64 3.06 0.24
N SER A 151 -1.66 3.95 0.41
CA SER A 151 -0.63 3.79 1.44
C SER A 151 -1.22 3.80 2.86
N LYS A 152 -2.38 4.42 3.04
CA LYS A 152 -3.12 4.46 4.32
C LYS A 152 -3.76 3.13 4.69
N LEU A 153 -3.88 2.20 3.73
CA LEU A 153 -4.41 0.85 3.96
C LEU A 153 -3.41 -0.09 4.63
N LEU A 154 -2.16 0.36 4.77
CA LEU A 154 -1.08 -0.43 5.36
C LEU A 154 -0.90 -0.02 6.82
N PRO A 155 -1.46 -0.75 7.79
CA PRO A 155 -1.15 -0.54 9.19
C PRO A 155 0.32 -0.92 9.42
N ASN A 156 1.09 0.00 9.95
CA ASN A 156 2.49 -0.24 10.32
C ASN A 156 3.37 -0.79 9.19
N VAL A 157 3.67 0.03 8.22
CA VAL A 157 4.64 -0.24 7.14
C VAL A 157 5.98 -0.82 7.66
N ASN A 158 6.31 -0.57 8.93
CA ASN A 158 7.48 -1.12 9.62
C ASN A 158 7.41 -2.63 9.87
N HIS A 159 6.23 -3.25 9.81
CA HIS A 159 6.02 -4.68 9.99
C HIS A 159 5.83 -5.45 8.66
N PHE A 160 5.78 -4.75 7.52
CA PHE A 160 5.82 -5.43 6.24
C PHE A 160 7.17 -6.14 6.11
N ASN A 161 7.10 -7.46 6.21
CA ASN A 161 8.29 -8.31 6.23
C ASN A 161 8.81 -8.45 4.79
N PHE A 162 9.44 -7.41 4.27
CA PHE A 162 10.09 -7.41 2.95
C PHE A 162 11.15 -8.51 2.81
N LYS A 163 11.53 -9.19 3.92
CA LYS A 163 12.39 -10.36 3.86
C LYS A 163 11.85 -11.45 2.96
N ASN A 164 10.52 -11.58 2.85
CA ASN A 164 9.88 -12.60 2.01
C ASN A 164 9.92 -12.24 0.52
N PHE A 165 10.15 -10.98 0.17
CA PHE A 165 10.17 -10.51 -1.22
C PHE A 165 11.57 -10.40 -1.80
N PHE A 166 12.59 -10.32 -0.97
CA PHE A 166 13.98 -10.31 -1.35
C PHE A 166 14.66 -11.51 -0.66
N SER A 167 14.30 -12.73 -1.09
CA SER A 167 14.97 -13.96 -0.65
C SER A 167 16.45 -13.92 -1.01
N GLU A 168 17.25 -14.48 -0.13
CA GLU A 168 18.69 -14.69 -0.25
C GLU A 168 19.07 -15.37 -1.56
#